data_2d84682d64e7fabfab0fab17f9abdbc7
#
_entry.id   2d84682d64e7fabfab0fab17f9abdbc7
#
_cell.length_a   1.000
_cell.length_b   1.000
_cell.length_c   1.000
_cell.angle_alpha   90.00
_cell.angle_beta   90.00
_cell.angle_gamma   90.00
#
_symmetry.space_group_name_H-M   'P 1'
#
loop_
_entity.id
_entity.type
_entity.pdbx_description
1 polymer ?
#
loop_
_entity_poly.entity_id
_entity_poly.type
_entity_poly.pdbx_seq_one_letter_code
_entity_poly.pdbx_strand_id
1 'polypeptide(L)'
;FKPDIYVGAEDIWGFNGYWKRKWWNKTNCMIWTTLDSEPILPLAIEAAPFVKNYYVWASFAEREMAKLGFPHVKTLRGSLETDTFFKIDDSSRSEIRKRHFIDSNCFLIGFVFRNQLRKSVPNLLDGFSQFLQQNPESNAKLLLHTHWAEGWDIPRLIKEKGIENSRILTTYFCSSCRQYEVKPFDGQEKDCKYCGTKGSQN
;
A
#
# COMPACT_ATOMS: atom_id res chain seq x y z
N PHE A 1 -24.57 27.05 4.29
CA PHE A 1 -23.80 26.22 5.20
C PHE A 1 -22.61 27.02 5.71
N LYS A 2 -22.42 27.08 7.02
CA LYS A 2 -21.31 27.79 7.68
C LYS A 2 -20.69 26.85 8.71
N PRO A 3 -19.66 26.07 8.32
CA PRO A 3 -19.00 25.16 9.26
C PRO A 3 -18.15 25.95 10.25
N ASP A 4 -18.11 25.52 11.51
CA ASP A 4 -17.22 26.06 12.53
C ASP A 4 -15.79 25.58 12.34
N ILE A 5 -15.63 24.35 11.83
CA ILE A 5 -14.34 23.69 11.61
C ILE A 5 -14.34 23.07 10.21
N TYR A 6 -13.21 23.20 9.53
CA TYR A 6 -12.89 22.46 8.31
C TYR A 6 -11.70 21.53 8.57
N VAL A 7 -11.88 20.24 8.37
CA VAL A 7 -10.80 19.24 8.41
C VAL A 7 -10.64 18.64 7.02
N GLY A 8 -9.52 18.89 6.40
CA GLY A 8 -9.16 18.30 5.12
C GLY A 8 -8.11 17.19 5.30
N ALA A 9 -8.45 15.97 4.90
CA ALA A 9 -7.54 14.84 4.86
C ALA A 9 -7.40 14.35 3.42
N GLU A 10 -6.33 14.76 2.74
CA GLU A 10 -6.12 14.52 1.31
C GLU A 10 -4.66 14.76 0.95
N ASP A 11 -4.22 14.32 -0.21
CA ASP A 11 -2.97 14.76 -0.80
C ASP A 11 -2.97 16.28 -1.02
N ILE A 12 -1.80 16.93 -0.88
CA ILE A 12 -1.71 18.40 -0.88
C ILE A 12 -2.32 19.06 -2.13
N TRP A 13 -2.22 18.40 -3.28
CA TRP A 13 -2.83 18.89 -4.55
C TRP A 13 -4.36 18.81 -4.54
N GLY A 14 -4.96 17.92 -3.76
CA GLY A 14 -6.42 17.78 -3.65
C GLY A 14 -7.10 18.98 -3.01
N PHE A 15 -6.36 19.77 -2.24
CA PHE A 15 -6.91 21.01 -1.65
C PHE A 15 -7.06 22.17 -2.63
N ASN A 16 -6.47 22.08 -3.82
CA ASN A 16 -6.64 23.07 -4.89
C ASN A 16 -6.51 24.54 -4.42
N GLY A 17 -5.57 24.83 -3.52
CA GLY A 17 -5.29 26.17 -3.01
C GLY A 17 -6.39 26.74 -2.12
N TYR A 18 -7.13 25.92 -1.38
CA TYR A 18 -8.20 26.38 -0.47
C TYR A 18 -7.74 27.42 0.52
N TRP A 19 -6.47 27.38 0.97
CA TRP A 19 -5.88 28.38 1.88
C TRP A 19 -5.85 29.82 1.31
N LYS A 20 -6.03 30.00 0.00
CA LYS A 20 -6.15 31.29 -0.66
C LYS A 20 -7.60 31.80 -0.76
N ARG A 21 -8.58 31.01 -0.36
CA ARG A 21 -10.00 31.35 -0.47
C ARG A 21 -10.45 32.25 0.67
N LYS A 22 -11.36 33.19 0.38
CA LYS A 22 -11.87 34.15 1.37
C LYS A 22 -12.49 33.51 2.62
N TRP A 23 -13.03 32.31 2.51
CA TRP A 23 -13.64 31.60 3.63
C TRP A 23 -12.61 30.97 4.57
N TRP A 24 -11.40 30.69 4.11
CA TRP A 24 -10.35 30.00 4.86
C TRP A 24 -10.04 30.69 6.20
N ASN A 25 -9.85 31.98 6.16
CA ASN A 25 -9.56 32.77 7.36
C ASN A 25 -10.78 33.04 8.28
N LYS A 26 -11.97 32.61 7.85
CA LYS A 26 -13.22 32.76 8.60
C LYS A 26 -13.65 31.46 9.29
N THR A 27 -12.94 30.41 9.09
CA THR A 27 -13.22 29.05 9.60
C THR A 27 -11.95 28.49 10.25
N ASN A 28 -12.10 27.72 11.30
CA ASN A 28 -10.96 26.98 11.88
C ASN A 28 -10.59 25.84 10.93
N CYS A 29 -9.52 26.04 10.17
CA CYS A 29 -9.11 25.09 9.14
C CYS A 29 -7.92 24.26 9.61
N MET A 30 -7.98 22.97 9.29
CA MET A 30 -6.92 21.98 9.47
C MET A 30 -6.67 21.27 8.15
N ILE A 31 -5.40 21.08 7.82
CA ILE A 31 -4.96 20.16 6.76
C ILE A 31 -4.20 19.00 7.40
N TRP A 32 -4.52 17.80 6.95
CA TRP A 32 -3.80 16.58 7.25
C TRP A 32 -3.46 15.87 5.95
N THR A 33 -2.19 15.85 5.58
CA THR A 33 -1.74 15.44 4.25
C THR A 33 -0.52 14.55 4.28
N THR A 34 -0.30 13.80 3.20
CA THR A 34 0.92 13.05 2.95
C THR A 34 1.96 13.96 2.29
N LEU A 35 3.15 14.02 2.87
CA LEU A 35 4.37 14.54 2.23
C LEU A 35 5.43 13.44 2.32
N ASP A 36 5.74 12.81 1.21
CA ASP A 36 6.49 11.56 1.14
C ASP A 36 7.73 11.64 0.21
N SER A 37 8.11 12.86 -0.18
CA SER A 37 9.26 13.07 -1.06
C SER A 37 10.24 14.11 -0.51
N GLU A 38 11.50 13.97 -0.89
CA GLU A 38 12.53 14.99 -0.76
C GLU A 38 13.09 15.29 -2.17
N PRO A 39 13.06 16.56 -2.60
CA PRO A 39 12.58 17.76 -1.89
C PRO A 39 11.07 17.73 -1.64
N ILE A 40 10.62 18.44 -0.61
CA ILE A 40 9.21 18.66 -0.30
C ILE A 40 8.53 19.35 -1.48
N LEU A 41 7.31 18.93 -1.81
CA LEU A 41 6.52 19.48 -2.90
C LEU A 41 6.33 21.01 -2.74
N PRO A 42 6.60 21.81 -3.79
CA PRO A 42 6.45 23.27 -3.74
C PRO A 42 5.09 23.74 -3.22
N LEU A 43 4.02 23.05 -3.58
CA LEU A 43 2.66 23.36 -3.16
C LEU A 43 2.48 23.23 -1.63
N ALA A 44 3.16 22.28 -1.00
CA ALA A 44 3.15 22.11 0.45
C ALA A 44 3.86 23.26 1.18
N ILE A 45 4.98 23.72 0.60
CA ILE A 45 5.75 24.87 1.08
C ILE A 45 4.91 26.16 0.93
N GLU A 46 4.24 26.32 -0.20
CA GLU A 46 3.34 27.45 -0.47
C GLU A 46 2.18 27.51 0.53
N ALA A 47 1.60 26.35 0.88
CA ALA A 47 0.48 26.26 1.81
C ALA A 47 0.88 26.64 3.26
N ALA A 48 2.10 26.33 3.66
CA ALA A 48 2.52 26.36 5.06
C ALA A 48 2.32 27.73 5.77
N PRO A 49 2.61 28.90 5.16
CA PRO A 49 2.36 30.20 5.82
C PRO A 49 0.90 30.49 6.11
N PHE A 50 -0.03 29.84 5.40
CA PHE A 50 -1.47 30.11 5.48
C PHE A 50 -2.22 29.08 6.33
N VAL A 51 -1.62 27.93 6.62
CA VAL A 51 -2.25 26.81 7.30
C VAL A 51 -1.72 26.70 8.72
N LYS A 52 -2.46 27.22 9.70
CA LYS A 52 -2.08 27.19 11.12
C LYS A 52 -2.06 25.78 11.70
N ASN A 53 -3.07 24.98 11.38
CA ASN A 53 -3.20 23.59 11.84
C ASN A 53 -2.79 22.67 10.69
N TYR A 54 -1.50 22.57 10.46
CA TYR A 54 -0.93 21.76 9.38
C TYR A 54 -0.31 20.49 9.94
N TYR A 55 -0.91 19.36 9.59
CA TYR A 55 -0.47 18.05 10.03
C TYR A 55 -0.03 17.18 8.86
N VAL A 56 0.98 16.36 9.12
CA VAL A 56 1.56 15.41 8.16
C VAL A 56 1.57 14.00 8.76
N TRP A 57 1.51 12.99 7.90
CA TRP A 57 1.42 11.59 8.33
C TRP A 57 2.71 11.06 8.97
N ALA A 58 3.85 11.55 8.52
CA ALA A 58 5.16 11.03 8.91
C ALA A 58 6.04 12.07 9.58
N SER A 59 6.78 11.64 10.59
CA SER A 59 7.78 12.48 11.26
C SER A 59 8.93 12.94 10.35
N PHE A 60 9.18 12.22 9.26
CA PHE A 60 10.05 12.66 8.19
C PHE A 60 9.61 14.04 7.66
N ALA A 61 8.34 14.14 7.23
CA ALA A 61 7.80 15.39 6.67
C ALA A 61 7.81 16.55 7.68
N GLU A 62 7.52 16.30 8.96
CA GLU A 62 7.65 17.33 10.01
C GLU A 62 9.08 17.85 10.09
N ARG A 63 10.08 16.97 10.08
CA ARG A 63 11.50 17.39 10.13
C ARG A 63 11.90 18.21 8.90
N GLU A 64 11.50 17.77 7.71
CA GLU A 64 11.83 18.50 6.48
C GLU A 64 11.14 19.87 6.42
N MET A 65 9.88 19.96 6.81
CA MET A 65 9.16 21.22 6.91
C MET A 65 9.78 22.17 7.95
N ALA A 66 10.25 21.63 9.07
CA ALA A 66 10.96 22.45 10.09
C ALA A 66 12.28 23.03 9.56
N LYS A 67 13.07 22.24 8.79
CA LYS A 67 14.29 22.72 8.11
C LYS A 67 14.00 23.86 7.12
N LEU A 68 12.82 23.82 6.49
CA LEU A 68 12.34 24.84 5.56
C LEU A 68 11.74 26.09 6.27
N GLY A 69 11.79 26.15 7.60
CA GLY A 69 11.29 27.28 8.39
C GLY A 69 9.82 27.20 8.81
N PHE A 70 9.22 26.02 8.74
CA PHE A 70 7.82 25.78 9.12
C PHE A 70 7.69 24.83 10.33
N PRO A 71 8.19 25.21 11.52
CA PRO A 71 8.20 24.36 12.71
C PRO A 71 6.80 24.11 13.31
N HIS A 72 5.76 24.81 12.84
CA HIS A 72 4.38 24.62 13.25
C HIS A 72 3.71 23.41 12.55
N VAL A 73 4.29 22.89 11.47
CA VAL A 73 3.85 21.65 10.84
C VAL A 73 4.19 20.49 11.75
N LYS A 74 3.19 19.69 12.11
CA LYS A 74 3.32 18.62 13.11
C LYS A 74 2.88 17.28 12.58
N THR A 75 3.48 16.22 13.10
CA THR A 75 3.08 14.87 12.79
C THR A 75 1.78 14.52 13.51
N LEU A 76 0.80 14.07 12.74
CA LEU A 76 -0.39 13.39 13.22
C LEU A 76 -0.49 12.07 12.47
N ARG A 77 -0.12 10.99 13.14
CA ARG A 77 -0.14 9.66 12.53
C ARG A 77 -1.55 9.16 12.33
N GLY A 78 -1.77 8.44 11.23
CA GLY A 78 -2.99 7.69 11.04
C GLY A 78 -3.13 6.57 12.06
N SER A 79 -4.35 6.21 12.36
CA SER A 79 -4.68 5.06 13.20
C SER A 79 -5.05 3.85 12.34
N LEU A 80 -4.89 2.68 12.94
CA LEU A 80 -5.34 1.43 12.38
C LEU A 80 -6.52 0.91 13.21
N GLU A 81 -7.53 0.37 12.55
CA GLU A 81 -8.64 -0.29 13.22
C GLU A 81 -8.16 -1.63 13.81
N THR A 82 -7.91 -1.63 15.11
CA THR A 82 -7.29 -2.77 15.80
C THR A 82 -8.21 -3.99 15.91
N ASP A 83 -9.52 -3.80 15.81
CA ASP A 83 -10.49 -4.91 15.78
C ASP A 83 -10.45 -5.68 14.45
N THR A 84 -10.00 -5.04 13.39
CA THR A 84 -9.84 -5.64 12.05
C THR A 84 -8.40 -6.07 11.79
N PHE A 85 -7.43 -5.26 12.22
CA PHE A 85 -6.00 -5.47 11.98
C PHE A 85 -5.27 -5.77 13.27
N PHE A 86 -5.17 -7.04 13.61
CA PHE A 86 -4.48 -7.52 14.81
C PHE A 86 -3.62 -8.74 14.51
N LYS A 87 -2.70 -9.03 15.41
CA LYS A 87 -1.89 -10.24 15.33
C LYS A 87 -2.77 -11.43 15.68
N ILE A 88 -3.04 -12.31 14.74
CA ILE A 88 -3.72 -13.58 14.99
C ILE A 88 -2.83 -14.52 15.79
N ASP A 89 -3.46 -15.42 16.54
CA ASP A 89 -2.76 -16.47 17.28
C ASP A 89 -2.13 -17.52 16.36
N ASP A 90 -1.20 -18.32 16.90
CA ASP A 90 -0.44 -19.30 16.12
C ASP A 90 -1.31 -20.45 15.58
N SER A 91 -2.40 -20.79 16.29
CA SER A 91 -3.36 -21.80 15.83
C SER A 91 -4.11 -21.33 14.59
N SER A 92 -4.73 -20.15 14.68
CA SER A 92 -5.44 -19.51 13.56
C SER A 92 -4.51 -19.29 12.36
N ARG A 93 -3.27 -18.84 12.61
CA ARG A 93 -2.25 -18.69 11.58
C ARG A 93 -1.93 -20.02 10.89
N SER A 94 -1.79 -21.09 11.65
CA SER A 94 -1.49 -22.44 11.14
C SER A 94 -2.64 -22.98 10.29
N GLU A 95 -3.88 -22.77 10.72
CA GLU A 95 -5.07 -23.16 9.96
C GLU A 95 -5.19 -22.41 8.63
N ILE A 96 -4.94 -21.10 8.61
CA ILE A 96 -4.95 -20.29 7.39
C ILE A 96 -3.87 -20.81 6.42
N ARG A 97 -2.64 -21.04 6.91
CA ARG A 97 -1.57 -21.60 6.07
C ARG A 97 -1.93 -22.96 5.49
N LYS A 98 -2.46 -23.87 6.32
CA LYS A 98 -2.91 -25.20 5.89
C LYS A 98 -4.00 -25.11 4.83
N ARG A 99 -4.97 -24.23 5.01
CA ARG A 99 -6.05 -24.00 4.03
C ARG A 99 -5.55 -23.59 2.66
N HIS A 100 -4.47 -22.84 2.62
CA HIS A 100 -3.86 -22.32 1.39
C HIS A 100 -2.60 -23.09 0.95
N PHE A 101 -2.37 -24.27 1.51
CA PHE A 101 -1.22 -25.13 1.16
C PHE A 101 0.14 -24.41 1.27
N ILE A 102 0.27 -23.56 2.29
CA ILE A 102 1.51 -22.87 2.64
C ILE A 102 2.17 -23.64 3.79
N ASP A 103 3.36 -24.16 3.56
CA ASP A 103 4.10 -24.91 4.57
C ASP A 103 4.32 -24.08 5.84
N SER A 104 4.29 -24.74 7.00
CA SER A 104 4.47 -24.09 8.29
C SER A 104 5.81 -23.39 8.42
N ASN A 105 6.86 -23.96 7.82
CA ASN A 105 8.23 -23.43 7.81
C ASN A 105 8.51 -22.49 6.62
N CYS A 106 7.53 -22.23 5.74
CA CYS A 106 7.70 -21.29 4.64
C CYS A 106 7.90 -19.87 5.17
N PHE A 107 8.96 -19.20 4.74
CA PHE A 107 9.14 -17.77 4.97
C PHE A 107 8.35 -16.99 3.92
N LEU A 108 7.18 -16.48 4.33
CA LEU A 108 6.27 -15.79 3.42
C LEU A 108 6.52 -14.28 3.48
N ILE A 109 6.93 -13.71 2.35
CA ILE A 109 7.06 -12.27 2.14
C ILE A 109 5.79 -11.79 1.46
N GLY A 110 5.08 -10.84 2.06
CA GLY A 110 3.84 -10.28 1.52
C GLY A 110 4.02 -8.89 0.96
N PHE A 111 3.48 -8.63 -0.23
CA PHE A 111 3.38 -7.30 -0.80
C PHE A 111 1.95 -7.05 -1.31
N VAL A 112 1.26 -6.13 -0.63
CA VAL A 112 -0.11 -5.73 -0.94
C VAL A 112 -0.07 -4.35 -1.58
N PHE A 113 -0.49 -4.25 -2.85
CA PHE A 113 -0.35 -3.00 -3.60
C PHE A 113 -1.28 -2.95 -4.82
N ARG A 114 -1.58 -1.76 -5.29
CA ARG A 114 -2.08 -1.58 -6.65
C ARG A 114 -0.89 -1.59 -7.61
N ASN A 115 -0.96 -2.38 -8.69
CA ASN A 115 0.12 -2.49 -9.67
C ASN A 115 0.26 -1.19 -10.49
N GLN A 116 1.02 -0.26 -9.95
CA GLN A 116 1.35 1.04 -10.55
C GLN A 116 2.86 1.16 -10.72
N LEU A 117 3.30 1.93 -11.71
CA LEU A 117 4.73 2.09 -12.01
C LEU A 117 5.55 2.55 -10.80
N ARG A 118 5.00 3.47 -9.99
CA ARG A 118 5.65 3.98 -8.77
C ARG A 118 5.88 2.94 -7.66
N LYS A 119 5.22 1.77 -7.75
CA LYS A 119 5.41 0.67 -6.78
C LYS A 119 6.65 -0.15 -7.05
N SER A 120 7.33 0.14 -8.15
CA SER A 120 8.67 -0.39 -8.47
C SER A 120 8.79 -1.90 -8.35
N VAL A 121 7.83 -2.62 -8.91
CA VAL A 121 7.80 -4.10 -8.92
C VAL A 121 9.12 -4.71 -9.43
N PRO A 122 9.81 -4.14 -10.45
CA PRO A 122 11.12 -4.65 -10.87
C PRO A 122 12.13 -4.74 -9.73
N ASN A 123 12.22 -3.70 -8.88
CA ASN A 123 13.15 -3.68 -7.75
C ASN A 123 12.79 -4.71 -6.68
N LEU A 124 11.48 -4.94 -6.44
CA LEU A 124 11.02 -5.98 -5.54
C LEU A 124 11.46 -7.37 -6.03
N LEU A 125 11.24 -7.65 -7.32
CA LEU A 125 11.60 -8.93 -7.91
C LEU A 125 13.12 -9.12 -8.03
N ASP A 126 13.89 -8.06 -8.28
CA ASP A 126 15.35 -8.09 -8.22
C ASP A 126 15.85 -8.46 -6.82
N GLY A 127 15.32 -7.78 -5.80
CA GLY A 127 15.67 -8.07 -4.41
C GLY A 127 15.31 -9.50 -4.01
N PHE A 128 14.14 -9.98 -4.41
CA PHE A 128 13.72 -11.35 -4.13
C PHE A 128 14.58 -12.40 -4.87
N SER A 129 14.90 -12.15 -6.15
CA SER A 129 15.79 -13.02 -6.92
C SER A 129 17.19 -13.10 -6.28
N GLN A 130 17.77 -11.96 -5.91
CA GLN A 130 19.07 -11.91 -5.23
C GLN A 130 19.02 -12.63 -3.87
N PHE A 131 17.94 -12.45 -3.12
CA PHE A 131 17.76 -13.18 -1.86
C PHE A 131 17.76 -14.69 -2.06
N LEU A 132 17.04 -15.21 -3.06
CA LEU A 132 17.01 -16.63 -3.37
C LEU A 132 18.38 -17.16 -3.81
N GLN A 133 19.13 -16.40 -4.60
CA GLN A 133 20.50 -16.75 -5.01
C GLN A 133 21.46 -16.84 -3.82
N GLN A 134 21.34 -15.93 -2.87
CA GLN A 134 22.16 -15.90 -1.65
C GLN A 134 21.74 -16.96 -0.61
N ASN A 135 20.50 -17.45 -0.70
CA ASN A 135 19.90 -18.40 0.23
C ASN A 135 19.24 -19.56 -0.53
N PRO A 136 20.00 -20.40 -1.24
CA PRO A 136 19.43 -21.44 -2.12
C PRO A 136 18.58 -22.47 -1.37
N GLU A 137 18.89 -22.75 -0.11
CA GLU A 137 18.12 -23.66 0.75
C GLU A 137 16.85 -23.02 1.36
N SER A 138 16.63 -21.74 1.09
CA SER A 138 15.45 -21.05 1.63
C SER A 138 14.17 -21.55 0.97
N ASN A 139 13.14 -21.82 1.78
CA ASN A 139 11.78 -22.11 1.31
C ASN A 139 10.91 -20.84 1.20
N ALA A 140 11.54 -19.67 1.07
CA ALA A 140 10.83 -18.40 0.96
C ALA A 140 9.92 -18.34 -0.28
N LYS A 141 8.76 -17.73 -0.10
CA LYS A 141 7.81 -17.41 -1.17
C LYS A 141 7.39 -15.95 -1.09
N LEU A 142 7.15 -15.34 -2.23
CA LEU A 142 6.66 -13.98 -2.37
C LEU A 142 5.17 -14.01 -2.70
N LEU A 143 4.34 -13.46 -1.82
CA LEU A 143 2.90 -13.29 -2.03
C LEU A 143 2.64 -11.90 -2.58
N LEU A 144 2.14 -11.81 -3.80
CA LEU A 144 1.74 -10.58 -4.46
C LEU A 144 0.20 -10.48 -4.43
N HIS A 145 -0.31 -9.61 -3.57
CA HIS A 145 -1.74 -9.27 -3.56
C HIS A 145 -1.94 -8.00 -4.37
N THR A 146 -2.27 -8.16 -5.66
CA THR A 146 -2.41 -7.05 -6.60
C THR A 146 -3.28 -7.43 -7.79
N HIS A 147 -3.73 -6.44 -8.55
CA HIS A 147 -4.33 -6.64 -9.86
C HIS A 147 -3.24 -6.76 -10.92
N TRP A 148 -3.16 -7.90 -11.61
CA TRP A 148 -2.05 -8.24 -12.52
C TRP A 148 -2.15 -7.56 -13.89
N ALA A 149 -3.35 -7.16 -14.32
CA ALA A 149 -3.60 -6.60 -15.63
C ALA A 149 -3.29 -5.08 -15.75
N GLU A 150 -2.84 -4.44 -14.68
CA GLU A 150 -2.46 -3.02 -14.66
C GLU A 150 -0.95 -2.86 -14.48
N GLY A 151 -0.40 -1.73 -14.93
CA GLY A 151 0.96 -1.27 -14.60
C GLY A 151 2.08 -2.13 -15.17
N TRP A 152 2.85 -2.76 -14.30
CA TRP A 152 3.96 -3.62 -14.68
C TRP A 152 3.49 -4.97 -15.21
N ASP A 153 4.12 -5.47 -16.27
CA ASP A 153 3.97 -6.85 -16.73
C ASP A 153 4.72 -7.80 -15.78
N ILE A 154 4.06 -8.15 -14.68
CA ILE A 154 4.66 -8.96 -13.60
C ILE A 154 5.05 -10.36 -14.10
N PRO A 155 4.24 -11.10 -14.89
CA PRO A 155 4.62 -12.40 -15.43
C PRO A 155 5.91 -12.35 -16.25
N ARG A 156 6.04 -11.35 -17.11
CA ARG A 156 7.26 -11.14 -17.89
C ARG A 156 8.46 -10.89 -16.99
N LEU A 157 8.33 -10.00 -16.00
CA LEU A 157 9.39 -9.67 -15.05
C LEU A 157 9.84 -10.90 -14.25
N ILE A 158 8.92 -11.73 -13.76
CA ILE A 158 9.23 -12.98 -13.04
C ILE A 158 10.12 -13.88 -13.93
N LYS A 159 9.74 -14.05 -15.19
CA LYS A 159 10.51 -14.83 -16.16
C LYS A 159 11.88 -14.22 -16.44
N GLU A 160 11.96 -12.92 -16.67
CA GLU A 160 13.23 -12.19 -16.93
C GLU A 160 14.20 -12.28 -15.73
N LYS A 161 13.69 -12.32 -14.50
CA LYS A 161 14.50 -12.44 -13.29
C LYS A 161 14.83 -13.90 -12.92
N GLY A 162 14.40 -14.86 -13.70
CA GLY A 162 14.65 -16.28 -13.45
C GLY A 162 14.01 -16.83 -12.17
N ILE A 163 12.91 -16.23 -11.72
CA ILE A 163 12.22 -16.66 -10.50
C ILE A 163 11.25 -17.78 -10.88
N GLU A 164 11.36 -18.93 -10.20
CA GLU A 164 10.42 -20.04 -10.40
C GLU A 164 8.99 -19.65 -9.98
N ASN A 165 8.00 -19.99 -10.82
CA ASN A 165 6.59 -19.69 -10.52
C ASN A 165 6.10 -20.29 -9.18
N SER A 166 6.68 -21.40 -8.75
CA SER A 166 6.40 -22.02 -7.45
C SER A 166 6.74 -21.13 -6.24
N ARG A 167 7.64 -20.17 -6.44
CA ARG A 167 8.07 -19.19 -5.45
C ARG A 167 7.17 -17.97 -5.37
N ILE A 168 6.28 -17.76 -6.35
CA ILE A 168 5.37 -16.63 -6.42
C ILE A 168 3.96 -17.12 -6.11
N LEU A 169 3.37 -16.55 -5.10
CA LEU A 169 1.97 -16.75 -4.73
C LEU A 169 1.17 -15.51 -5.09
N THR A 170 -0.09 -15.71 -5.41
CA THR A 170 -1.05 -14.63 -5.55
C THR A 170 -2.37 -14.97 -4.88
N THR A 171 -3.20 -13.96 -4.70
CA THR A 171 -4.54 -14.11 -4.15
C THR A 171 -5.54 -14.14 -5.30
N TYR A 172 -6.32 -15.18 -5.42
CA TYR A 172 -7.47 -15.25 -6.32
C TYR A 172 -8.73 -14.90 -5.54
N PHE A 173 -9.32 -13.77 -5.84
CA PHE A 173 -10.49 -13.27 -5.13
C PHE A 173 -11.73 -13.29 -6.03
N CYS A 174 -12.81 -13.84 -5.54
CA CYS A 174 -14.10 -13.82 -6.25
C CYS A 174 -14.94 -12.61 -5.84
N SER A 175 -15.20 -11.70 -6.75
CA SER A 175 -16.03 -10.51 -6.52
C SER A 175 -17.49 -10.86 -6.18
N SER A 176 -17.99 -12.01 -6.66
CA SER A 176 -19.38 -12.45 -6.42
C SER A 176 -19.59 -13.03 -5.02
N CYS A 177 -18.79 -14.03 -4.64
CA CYS A 177 -18.96 -14.68 -3.34
C CYS A 177 -17.98 -14.23 -2.27
N ARG A 178 -17.03 -13.36 -2.62
CA ARG A 178 -15.97 -12.80 -1.74
C ARG A 178 -15.04 -13.84 -1.12
N GLN A 179 -15.05 -15.07 -1.62
CA GLN A 179 -14.09 -16.08 -1.23
C GLN A 179 -12.76 -15.87 -1.94
N TYR A 180 -11.67 -16.31 -1.33
CA TYR A 180 -10.36 -16.19 -1.90
C TYR A 180 -9.52 -17.46 -1.73
N GLU A 181 -8.52 -17.59 -2.58
CA GLU A 181 -7.48 -18.61 -2.52
C GLU A 181 -6.11 -17.96 -2.65
N VAL A 182 -5.12 -18.54 -2.01
CA VAL A 182 -3.72 -18.20 -2.22
C VAL A 182 -3.04 -19.40 -2.86
N LYS A 183 -2.48 -19.22 -4.06
CA LYS A 183 -1.78 -20.28 -4.81
C LYS A 183 -0.77 -19.69 -5.78
N PRO A 184 0.11 -20.50 -6.34
CA PRO A 184 1.02 -20.03 -7.39
C PRO A 184 0.26 -19.35 -8.54
N PHE A 185 0.85 -18.29 -9.06
CA PHE A 185 0.32 -17.60 -10.23
C PHE A 185 0.53 -18.47 -11.48
N ASP A 186 -0.53 -18.77 -12.19
CA ASP A 186 -0.48 -19.58 -13.40
C ASP A 186 -0.90 -18.83 -14.69
N GLY A 187 -1.17 -17.54 -14.57
CA GLY A 187 -1.49 -16.67 -15.70
C GLY A 187 -2.87 -16.89 -16.32
N GLN A 188 -3.71 -17.73 -15.73
CA GLN A 188 -5.02 -18.07 -16.29
C GLN A 188 -6.16 -17.55 -15.46
N GLU A 189 -7.16 -17.01 -16.15
CA GLU A 189 -8.48 -16.79 -15.58
C GLU A 189 -9.14 -18.13 -15.27
N LYS A 190 -9.63 -18.26 -14.05
CA LYS A 190 -10.31 -19.48 -13.61
C LYS A 190 -11.69 -19.15 -13.03
N ASP A 191 -12.61 -20.07 -13.22
CA ASP A 191 -13.88 -19.99 -12.57
C ASP A 191 -13.74 -20.17 -11.06
N CYS A 192 -14.55 -19.45 -10.31
CA CYS A 192 -14.56 -19.57 -8.86
C CYS A 192 -15.04 -20.98 -8.45
N LYS A 193 -14.19 -21.71 -7.74
CA LYS A 193 -14.56 -23.06 -7.26
C LYS A 193 -15.69 -23.07 -6.22
N TYR A 194 -16.00 -21.93 -5.61
CA TYR A 194 -17.02 -21.82 -4.58
C TYR A 194 -18.40 -21.51 -5.14
N CYS A 195 -18.50 -20.68 -6.18
CA CYS A 195 -19.77 -20.24 -6.73
C CYS A 195 -19.90 -20.36 -8.26
N GLY A 196 -18.86 -20.84 -8.94
CA GLY A 196 -18.87 -21.04 -10.40
C GLY A 196 -18.83 -19.75 -11.23
N THR A 197 -18.68 -18.58 -10.61
CA THR A 197 -18.57 -17.31 -11.37
C THR A 197 -17.34 -17.33 -12.26
N LYS A 198 -17.55 -17.03 -13.54
CA LYS A 198 -16.48 -17.00 -14.54
C LYS A 198 -15.58 -15.78 -14.37
N GLY A 199 -14.28 -15.96 -14.64
CA GLY A 199 -13.31 -14.86 -14.65
C GLY A 199 -13.09 -14.19 -13.31
N SER A 200 -13.25 -14.91 -12.20
CA SER A 200 -12.92 -14.41 -10.87
C SER A 200 -11.40 -14.31 -10.72
N GLN A 201 -10.91 -13.07 -10.61
CA GLN A 201 -9.49 -12.77 -10.45
C GLN A 201 -9.24 -11.65 -9.48
N ASN A 202 -7.96 -11.52 -9.13
CA ASN A 202 -7.37 -10.33 -8.50
C ASN A 202 -7.34 -9.15 -9.43
#